data_5a93785f67eabe1be6cf3558d84a1528
#
_entry.id   5a93785f67eabe1be6cf3558d84a1528
#
_cell.length_a   1.000
_cell.length_b   1.000
_cell.length_c   1.000
_cell.angle_alpha   90.00
_cell.angle_beta   90.00
_cell.angle_gamma   90.00
#
_symmetry.space_group_name_H-M   'P 1'
#
loop_
_entity.id
_entity.type
_entity.pdbx_description
1 polymer ?
#
loop_
_entity_poly.entity_id
_entity_poly.type
_entity_poly.pdbx_seq_one_letter_code
_entity_poly.pdbx_strand_id
1 'polypeptide(L)'
;MLQDRGFQVKTGTIVDATLIGAPSSTKNADKARDPEMHQTRKGQQWYFGMKLHIGVDSQSGLAHSAVVTSANVHDKHPLPDLLHGNERRVYGDSAYASQKALIQGKAPNALDFTNQRTRKAGCEVDEVQRAKNRNKSKIRARVEHVFAVVKRLWGFDKVRYRGLAKNATRAFVTLAMANIYLARGPLLQQVRA
;
A
#
# COMPACT_ATOMS: atom_id res chain seq x y z
N MET A 1 11.89 -16.14 9.25
CA MET A 1 10.74 -17.09 9.21
C MET A 1 10.21 -17.35 7.79
N LEU A 2 9.61 -16.38 7.04
CA LEU A 2 9.18 -16.65 5.64
C LEU A 2 10.37 -16.77 4.70
N GLN A 3 11.40 -15.97 4.85
CA GLN A 3 12.64 -16.07 4.05
C GLN A 3 13.31 -17.44 4.20
N ASP A 4 13.37 -17.99 5.40
CA ASP A 4 13.94 -19.33 5.68
C ASP A 4 13.14 -20.46 5.01
N ARG A 5 11.89 -20.16 4.63
CA ARG A 5 10.98 -21.03 3.90
C ARG A 5 10.96 -20.76 2.38
N GLY A 6 11.95 -20.04 1.87
CA GLY A 6 12.08 -19.74 0.43
C GLY A 6 11.24 -18.59 -0.10
N PHE A 7 10.53 -17.85 0.76
CA PHE A 7 9.79 -16.66 0.36
C PHE A 7 10.70 -15.44 0.36
N GLN A 8 11.46 -15.28 -0.71
CA GLN A 8 12.34 -14.14 -0.88
C GLN A 8 11.61 -12.95 -1.53
N VAL A 9 11.94 -11.74 -1.11
CA VAL A 9 11.53 -10.51 -1.80
C VAL A 9 12.27 -10.48 -3.15
N LYS A 10 11.49 -10.39 -4.21
CA LYS A 10 12.02 -10.34 -5.59
C LYS A 10 12.26 -8.89 -6.02
N THR A 11 12.60 -8.70 -7.28
CA THR A 11 13.02 -7.40 -7.82
C THR A 11 11.87 -6.51 -8.31
N GLY A 12 10.64 -6.85 -8.04
CA GLY A 12 9.47 -6.05 -8.42
C GLY A 12 8.62 -5.68 -7.21
N THR A 13 8.45 -4.38 -6.95
CA THR A 13 7.61 -3.88 -5.85
C THR A 13 6.36 -3.19 -6.39
N ILE A 14 5.21 -3.52 -5.81
CA ILE A 14 3.93 -2.84 -6.01
C ILE A 14 3.71 -1.94 -4.79
N VAL A 15 3.53 -0.64 -5.02
CA VAL A 15 3.21 0.33 -3.96
C VAL A 15 1.76 0.76 -4.05
N ASP A 16 1.08 0.78 -2.91
CA ASP A 16 -0.30 1.27 -2.82
C ASP A 16 -0.62 1.71 -1.38
N ALA A 17 -1.72 2.42 -1.21
CA ALA A 17 -2.17 2.92 0.08
C ALA A 17 -3.66 2.69 0.30
N THR A 18 -4.03 2.43 1.56
CA THR A 18 -5.43 2.32 1.94
C THR A 18 -5.74 3.20 3.14
N LEU A 19 -6.96 3.76 3.15
CA LEU A 19 -7.48 4.54 4.27
C LEU A 19 -7.98 3.60 5.38
N ILE A 20 -7.62 3.93 6.61
CA ILE A 20 -8.14 3.35 7.83
C ILE A 20 -8.89 4.46 8.57
N GLY A 21 -10.19 4.29 8.74
CA GLY A 21 -11.06 5.31 9.34
C GLY A 21 -10.81 5.48 10.83
N ALA A 22 -10.90 6.72 11.31
CA ALA A 22 -10.90 7.04 12.73
C ALA A 22 -12.23 7.70 13.14
N PRO A 23 -12.65 7.58 14.42
CA PRO A 23 -13.83 8.29 14.91
C PRO A 23 -13.68 9.80 14.71
N SER A 24 -14.63 10.42 14.03
CA SER A 24 -14.67 11.87 13.82
C SER A 24 -15.44 12.60 14.92
N SER A 25 -16.09 11.86 15.84
CA SER A 25 -16.87 12.40 16.94
C SER A 25 -15.97 13.07 17.97
N THR A 26 -16.46 14.18 18.52
CA THR A 26 -15.89 14.90 19.68
C THR A 26 -16.61 14.59 21.00
N LYS A 27 -17.52 13.59 20.99
CA LYS A 27 -18.26 13.13 22.19
C LYS A 27 -17.41 12.19 23.05
N ASN A 28 -16.23 12.64 23.45
CA ASN A 28 -15.33 11.93 24.36
C ASN A 28 -14.93 12.84 25.52
N ALA A 29 -14.21 12.33 26.51
CA ALA A 29 -13.80 13.10 27.69
C ALA A 29 -13.04 14.38 27.33
N ASP A 30 -12.17 14.31 26.31
CA ASP A 30 -11.34 15.44 25.87
C ASP A 30 -12.09 16.42 24.94
N LYS A 31 -13.35 16.10 24.56
CA LYS A 31 -14.14 16.85 23.57
C LYS A 31 -13.35 17.17 22.27
N ALA A 32 -12.40 16.33 21.91
CA ALA A 32 -11.47 16.54 20.78
C ALA A 32 -11.29 15.28 19.95
N ARG A 33 -11.05 15.48 18.66
CA ARG A 33 -10.62 14.41 17.76
C ARG A 33 -9.19 13.99 18.08
N ASP A 34 -8.77 12.83 17.57
CA ASP A 34 -7.37 12.41 17.64
C ASP A 34 -6.49 13.39 16.84
N PRO A 35 -5.52 14.09 17.48
CA PRO A 35 -4.71 15.10 16.81
C PRO A 35 -3.74 14.54 15.76
N GLU A 36 -3.41 13.24 15.83
CA GLU A 36 -2.53 12.60 14.87
C GLU A 36 -3.28 12.09 13.63
N MET A 37 -4.63 12.09 13.67
CA MET A 37 -5.49 11.70 12.55
C MET A 37 -5.96 12.95 11.78
N HIS A 38 -5.99 12.86 10.45
CA HIS A 38 -6.40 13.98 9.62
C HIS A 38 -7.46 13.62 8.58
N GLN A 39 -8.05 14.65 7.98
CA GLN A 39 -9.02 14.49 6.91
C GLN A 39 -8.32 14.33 5.56
N THR A 40 -8.90 13.52 4.69
CA THR A 40 -8.55 13.43 3.28
C THR A 40 -9.80 13.26 2.45
N ARG A 41 -9.73 13.67 1.19
CA ARG A 41 -10.85 13.54 0.26
C ARG A 41 -10.54 12.49 -0.80
N LYS A 42 -11.49 11.56 -1.01
CA LYS A 42 -11.42 10.60 -2.12
C LYS A 42 -12.69 10.73 -2.95
N GLY A 43 -12.54 11.21 -4.18
CA GLY A 43 -13.69 11.62 -4.99
C GLY A 43 -14.43 12.79 -4.34
N GLN A 44 -15.72 12.62 -4.06
CA GLN A 44 -16.53 13.63 -3.36
C GLN A 44 -16.68 13.38 -1.85
N GLN A 45 -16.16 12.26 -1.34
CA GLN A 45 -16.33 11.86 0.06
C GLN A 45 -15.11 12.23 0.89
N TRP A 46 -15.36 12.79 2.10
CA TRP A 46 -14.36 13.08 3.10
C TRP A 46 -14.21 11.90 4.07
N TYR A 47 -12.96 11.62 4.41
CA TYR A 47 -12.58 10.60 5.37
C TYR A 47 -11.69 11.23 6.44
N PHE A 48 -11.85 10.79 7.69
CA PHE A 48 -10.98 11.15 8.81
C PHE A 48 -10.27 9.90 9.30
N GLY A 49 -8.95 9.95 9.46
CA GLY A 49 -8.18 8.78 9.91
C GLY A 49 -6.72 8.81 9.51
N MET A 50 -6.20 7.64 9.22
CA MET A 50 -4.82 7.39 8.79
C MET A 50 -4.77 6.66 7.45
N LYS A 51 -3.58 6.66 6.83
CA LYS A 51 -3.25 5.80 5.68
C LYS A 51 -2.26 4.71 6.09
N LEU A 52 -2.51 3.52 5.59
CA LEU A 52 -1.56 2.42 5.57
C LEU A 52 -1.01 2.30 4.15
N HIS A 53 0.26 2.63 3.98
CA HIS A 53 1.01 2.46 2.73
C HIS A 53 1.76 1.15 2.80
N ILE A 54 1.78 0.36 1.73
CA ILE A 54 2.48 -0.93 1.69
C ILE A 54 3.28 -1.08 0.40
N GLY A 55 4.44 -1.75 0.52
CA GLY A 55 5.20 -2.31 -0.57
C GLY A 55 5.00 -3.81 -0.62
N VAL A 56 4.54 -4.32 -1.75
CA VAL A 56 4.20 -5.74 -1.97
C VAL A 56 5.08 -6.29 -3.08
N ASP A 57 5.68 -7.45 -2.85
CA ASP A 57 6.43 -8.14 -3.90
C ASP A 57 5.52 -8.55 -5.05
N SER A 58 5.90 -8.16 -6.26
CA SER A 58 5.10 -8.34 -7.46
C SER A 58 4.96 -9.79 -7.91
N GLN A 59 5.77 -10.71 -7.40
CA GLN A 59 5.72 -12.13 -7.73
C GLN A 59 4.98 -12.93 -6.67
N SER A 60 5.38 -12.82 -5.41
CA SER A 60 4.76 -13.57 -4.30
C SER A 60 3.44 -12.95 -3.82
N GLY A 61 3.22 -11.65 -4.03
CA GLY A 61 2.07 -10.94 -3.49
C GLY A 61 2.15 -10.68 -1.98
N LEU A 62 3.32 -10.87 -1.35
CA LEU A 62 3.53 -10.66 0.08
C LEU A 62 4.00 -9.24 0.35
N ALA A 63 3.49 -8.62 1.40
CA ALA A 63 3.94 -7.29 1.85
C ALA A 63 5.31 -7.40 2.49
N HIS A 64 6.28 -6.59 2.04
CA HIS A 64 7.63 -6.55 2.59
C HIS A 64 7.94 -5.24 3.32
N SER A 65 7.22 -4.18 3.06
CA SER A 65 7.38 -2.89 3.71
C SER A 65 6.02 -2.23 3.98
N ALA A 66 5.97 -1.42 5.02
CA ALA A 66 4.77 -0.68 5.37
C ALA A 66 5.11 0.61 6.11
N VAL A 67 4.33 1.66 5.84
CA VAL A 67 4.41 2.95 6.52
C VAL A 67 2.99 3.39 6.89
N VAL A 68 2.84 3.93 8.09
CA VAL A 68 1.58 4.53 8.55
C VAL A 68 1.74 6.04 8.63
N THR A 69 0.80 6.77 8.06
CA THR A 69 0.78 8.24 8.10
C THR A 69 -0.62 8.74 8.44
N SER A 70 -0.74 10.00 8.82
CA SER A 70 -2.05 10.65 8.84
C SER A 70 -2.65 10.70 7.43
N ALA A 71 -3.99 10.72 7.32
CA ALA A 71 -4.66 10.55 6.02
C ALA A 71 -4.41 11.68 5.01
N ASN A 72 -3.99 12.86 5.46
CA ASN A 72 -3.69 14.01 4.61
C ASN A 72 -2.30 13.93 3.93
N VAL A 73 -1.42 13.03 4.36
CA VAL A 73 -0.11 12.85 3.73
C VAL A 73 -0.29 12.27 2.33
N HIS A 74 0.35 12.89 1.34
CA HIS A 74 0.27 12.42 -0.04
C HIS A 74 1.09 11.14 -0.22
N ASP A 75 0.58 10.19 -1.00
CA ASP A 75 1.13 8.83 -1.15
C ASP A 75 2.58 8.78 -1.68
N LYS A 76 3.02 9.84 -2.37
CA LYS A 76 4.41 9.97 -2.86
C LYS A 76 5.46 10.11 -1.75
N HIS A 77 5.08 10.67 -0.58
CA HIS A 77 6.05 10.95 0.48
C HIS A 77 6.63 9.68 1.11
N PRO A 78 5.84 8.66 1.48
CA PRO A 78 6.39 7.41 2.00
C PRO A 78 6.93 6.46 0.93
N LEU A 79 6.86 6.82 -0.37
CA LEU A 79 7.30 5.96 -1.47
C LEU A 79 8.73 5.42 -1.29
N PRO A 80 9.76 6.22 -0.93
CA PRO A 80 11.12 5.71 -0.74
C PRO A 80 11.22 4.67 0.39
N ASP A 81 10.40 4.80 1.45
CA ASP A 81 10.41 3.89 2.59
C ASP A 81 9.69 2.55 2.29
N LEU A 82 8.93 2.51 1.20
CA LEU A 82 8.27 1.30 0.71
C LEU A 82 9.17 0.47 -0.20
N LEU A 83 10.32 0.99 -0.61
CA LEU A 83 11.27 0.32 -1.49
C LEU A 83 12.45 -0.25 -0.69
N HIS A 84 12.92 -1.45 -1.08
CA HIS A 84 14.05 -2.13 -0.44
C HIS A 84 15.41 -1.83 -1.10
N GLY A 85 15.43 -1.12 -2.24
CA GLY A 85 16.64 -0.64 -2.92
C GLY A 85 17.15 -1.55 -4.05
N ASN A 86 16.71 -2.80 -4.12
CA ASN A 86 17.12 -3.76 -5.15
C ASN A 86 16.04 -4.00 -6.22
N GLU A 87 15.09 -3.08 -6.32
CA GLU A 87 14.03 -3.17 -7.33
C GLU A 87 14.59 -2.99 -8.73
N ARG A 88 14.05 -3.78 -9.66
CA ARG A 88 14.15 -3.57 -11.10
C ARG A 88 12.87 -2.99 -11.69
N ARG A 89 11.75 -3.11 -11.01
CA ARG A 89 10.44 -2.60 -11.45
C ARG A 89 9.62 -2.14 -10.25
N VAL A 90 9.06 -0.93 -10.35
CA VAL A 90 8.14 -0.40 -9.34
C VAL A 90 6.79 -0.12 -10.00
N TYR A 91 5.73 -0.71 -9.45
CA TYR A 91 4.34 -0.55 -9.90
C TYR A 91 3.56 0.28 -8.88
N GLY A 92 2.70 1.15 -9.37
CA GLY A 92 1.82 1.97 -8.53
C GLY A 92 0.66 2.52 -9.36
N ASP A 93 -0.31 3.11 -8.70
CA ASP A 93 -1.38 3.82 -9.37
C ASP A 93 -0.93 5.19 -9.90
N SER A 94 -1.85 5.98 -10.44
CA SER A 94 -1.56 7.30 -10.98
C SER A 94 -1.21 8.36 -9.91
N ALA A 95 -1.42 8.08 -8.63
CA ALA A 95 -0.97 8.95 -7.54
C ALA A 95 0.56 8.95 -7.40
N TYR A 96 1.20 7.86 -7.85
CA TYR A 96 2.66 7.72 -7.91
C TYR A 96 3.25 8.11 -9.28
N ALA A 97 2.44 8.60 -10.22
CA ALA A 97 2.92 9.02 -11.54
C ALA A 97 3.99 10.11 -11.42
N SER A 98 4.96 10.07 -12.32
CA SER A 98 6.05 11.07 -12.39
C SER A 98 6.99 11.11 -11.16
N GLN A 99 7.06 10.04 -10.38
CA GLN A 99 7.97 9.93 -9.22
C GLN A 99 9.28 9.19 -9.53
N LYS A 100 9.70 9.17 -10.80
CA LYS A 100 10.91 8.46 -11.25
C LYS A 100 12.15 8.84 -10.43
N ALA A 101 12.33 10.12 -10.11
CA ALA A 101 13.48 10.59 -9.32
C ALA A 101 13.48 10.00 -7.89
N LEU A 102 12.32 9.93 -7.23
CA LEU A 102 12.20 9.31 -5.90
C LEU A 102 12.47 7.80 -5.95
N ILE A 103 11.95 7.12 -6.98
CA ILE A 103 12.18 5.69 -7.19
C ILE A 103 13.66 5.42 -7.40
N GLN A 104 14.30 6.14 -8.32
CA GLN A 104 15.72 5.95 -8.64
C GLN A 104 16.66 6.41 -7.54
N GLY A 105 16.28 7.40 -6.73
CA GLY A 105 17.04 7.79 -5.54
C GLY A 105 17.15 6.68 -4.50
N LYS A 106 16.15 5.81 -4.38
CA LYS A 106 16.17 4.66 -3.46
C LYS A 106 16.62 3.37 -4.15
N ALA A 107 16.18 3.14 -5.38
CA ALA A 107 16.47 1.96 -6.20
C ALA A 107 17.01 2.39 -7.58
N PRO A 108 18.32 2.63 -7.73
CA PRO A 108 18.92 3.24 -8.94
C PRO A 108 18.63 2.48 -10.24
N ASN A 109 18.49 1.14 -10.15
CA ASN A 109 18.24 0.27 -11.29
C ASN A 109 16.77 0.05 -11.59
N ALA A 110 15.87 0.67 -10.82
CA ALA A 110 14.44 0.46 -10.96
C ALA A 110 13.85 1.23 -12.14
N LEU A 111 13.06 0.52 -12.93
CA LEU A 111 12.19 1.10 -13.95
C LEU A 111 10.85 1.48 -13.33
N ASP A 112 10.38 2.69 -13.66
CA ASP A 112 9.07 3.19 -13.24
C ASP A 112 7.96 2.59 -14.11
N PHE A 113 7.20 1.66 -13.53
CA PHE A 113 6.00 1.04 -14.10
C PHE A 113 4.70 1.57 -13.46
N THR A 114 4.74 2.73 -12.81
CA THR A 114 3.51 3.36 -12.29
C THR A 114 2.55 3.71 -13.44
N ASN A 115 1.24 3.71 -13.15
CA ASN A 115 0.24 4.09 -14.13
C ASN A 115 0.36 5.58 -14.43
N GLN A 116 0.43 5.93 -15.70
CA GLN A 116 0.47 7.32 -16.15
C GLN A 116 -0.93 7.84 -16.44
N ARG A 117 -1.12 9.15 -16.36
CA ARG A 117 -2.39 9.78 -16.73
C ARG A 117 -2.65 9.58 -18.23
N THR A 118 -3.84 9.08 -18.56
CA THR A 118 -4.26 8.83 -19.95
C THR A 118 -4.95 10.03 -20.60
N ARG A 119 -5.36 11.02 -19.80
CA ARG A 119 -6.00 12.24 -20.29
C ARG A 119 -5.25 13.46 -19.73
N LYS A 120 -4.85 14.36 -20.62
CA LYS A 120 -4.45 15.72 -20.27
C LYS A 120 -5.66 16.64 -20.39
N ALA A 121 -5.68 17.74 -19.63
CA ALA A 121 -6.80 18.70 -19.69
C ALA A 121 -7.02 19.17 -21.15
N GLY A 122 -8.26 19.06 -21.64
CA GLY A 122 -8.62 19.45 -23.00
C GLY A 122 -8.23 18.51 -24.14
N CYS A 123 -7.59 17.36 -23.86
CA CYS A 123 -7.15 16.41 -24.88
C CYS A 123 -7.99 15.12 -24.88
N GLU A 124 -7.96 14.41 -26.01
CA GLU A 124 -8.51 13.06 -26.11
C GLU A 124 -7.75 12.05 -25.24
N VAL A 125 -8.35 10.90 -25.02
CA VAL A 125 -7.73 9.81 -24.25
C VAL A 125 -6.64 9.16 -25.07
N ASP A 126 -5.43 9.08 -24.52
CA ASP A 126 -4.33 8.31 -25.12
C ASP A 126 -4.60 6.81 -24.93
N GLU A 127 -5.11 6.17 -25.97
CA GLU A 127 -5.47 4.75 -25.98
C GLU A 127 -4.22 3.83 -25.85
N VAL A 128 -3.08 4.24 -26.39
CA VAL A 128 -1.82 3.49 -26.25
C VAL A 128 -1.38 3.49 -24.77
N GLN A 129 -1.44 4.66 -24.13
CA GLN A 129 -1.13 4.76 -22.69
C GLN A 129 -2.15 3.99 -21.85
N ARG A 130 -3.42 4.01 -22.22
CA ARG A 130 -4.49 3.24 -21.58
C ARG A 130 -4.22 1.74 -21.64
N ALA A 131 -3.82 1.22 -22.81
CA ALA A 131 -3.46 -0.20 -22.99
C ALA A 131 -2.22 -0.57 -22.14
N LYS A 132 -1.18 0.28 -22.10
CA LYS A 132 -0.01 0.10 -21.23
C LYS A 132 -0.42 0.05 -19.75
N ASN A 133 -1.28 0.96 -19.29
CA ASN A 133 -1.77 0.99 -17.91
C ASN A 133 -2.58 -0.26 -17.56
N ARG A 134 -3.39 -0.79 -18.50
CA ARG A 134 -4.16 -2.04 -18.30
C ARG A 134 -3.25 -3.22 -17.96
N ASN A 135 -2.12 -3.36 -18.66
CA ASN A 135 -1.15 -4.42 -18.41
C ASN A 135 -0.45 -4.25 -17.06
N LYS A 136 -0.07 -3.03 -16.68
CA LYS A 136 0.52 -2.73 -15.37
C LYS A 136 -0.49 -2.99 -14.23
N SER A 137 -1.75 -2.65 -14.44
CA SER A 137 -2.83 -2.83 -13.47
C SER A 137 -3.11 -4.31 -13.15
N LYS A 138 -2.90 -5.24 -14.11
CA LYS A 138 -3.00 -6.69 -13.85
C LYS A 138 -2.00 -7.16 -12.79
N ILE A 139 -0.78 -6.63 -12.82
CA ILE A 139 0.25 -6.94 -11.82
C ILE A 139 -0.09 -6.26 -10.49
N ARG A 140 -0.50 -4.99 -10.54
CA ARG A 140 -0.86 -4.19 -9.37
C ARG A 140 -2.04 -4.81 -8.59
N ALA A 141 -2.95 -5.50 -9.25
CA ALA A 141 -4.10 -6.14 -8.59
C ALA A 141 -3.70 -7.09 -7.43
N ARG A 142 -2.44 -7.56 -7.37
CA ARG A 142 -1.96 -8.39 -6.25
C ARG A 142 -1.99 -7.67 -4.90
N VAL A 143 -1.80 -6.36 -4.86
CA VAL A 143 -1.88 -5.58 -3.63
C VAL A 143 -3.28 -5.61 -3.01
N GLU A 144 -4.31 -5.73 -3.85
CA GLU A 144 -5.70 -5.80 -3.42
C GLU A 144 -5.98 -7.06 -2.59
N HIS A 145 -5.25 -8.17 -2.83
CA HIS A 145 -5.37 -9.38 -2.01
C HIS A 145 -4.89 -9.12 -0.58
N VAL A 146 -3.80 -8.38 -0.40
CA VAL A 146 -3.30 -8.00 0.92
C VAL A 146 -4.33 -7.13 1.64
N PHE A 147 -4.84 -6.10 0.97
CA PHE A 147 -5.87 -5.22 1.55
C PHE A 147 -7.18 -5.96 1.83
N ALA A 148 -7.57 -6.92 1.00
CA ALA A 148 -8.76 -7.74 1.26
C ALA A 148 -8.62 -8.57 2.54
N VAL A 149 -7.46 -9.19 2.77
CA VAL A 149 -7.20 -9.93 4.02
C VAL A 149 -7.21 -8.98 5.21
N VAL A 150 -6.48 -7.87 5.14
CA VAL A 150 -6.35 -6.90 6.23
C VAL A 150 -7.70 -6.27 6.60
N LYS A 151 -8.48 -5.84 5.61
CA LYS A 151 -9.72 -5.07 5.86
C LYS A 151 -10.95 -5.95 5.98
N ARG A 152 -11.15 -6.89 5.04
CA ARG A 152 -12.40 -7.68 4.98
C ARG A 152 -12.35 -8.88 5.90
N LEU A 153 -11.22 -9.62 5.89
CA LEU A 153 -11.12 -10.83 6.69
C LEU A 153 -10.87 -10.51 8.17
N TRP A 154 -10.03 -9.51 8.47
CA TRP A 154 -9.67 -9.17 9.85
C TRP A 154 -10.23 -7.84 10.36
N GLY A 155 -11.04 -7.15 9.58
CA GLY A 155 -11.77 -5.97 10.00
C GLY A 155 -10.88 -4.79 10.40
N PHE A 156 -9.69 -4.65 9.80
CA PHE A 156 -8.83 -3.49 10.03
C PHE A 156 -9.15 -2.37 9.04
N ASP A 157 -10.40 -1.95 9.02
CA ASP A 157 -10.92 -0.79 8.29
C ASP A 157 -11.02 0.47 9.16
N LYS A 158 -10.98 0.28 10.51
CA LYS A 158 -11.03 1.34 11.52
C LYS A 158 -9.93 1.19 12.55
N VAL A 159 -9.43 2.34 13.04
CA VAL A 159 -8.48 2.38 14.16
C VAL A 159 -9.14 1.87 15.44
N ARG A 160 -8.35 1.24 16.31
CA ARG A 160 -8.80 0.83 17.67
C ARG A 160 -8.19 1.66 18.77
N TYR A 161 -7.06 2.30 18.50
CA TYR A 161 -6.30 3.04 19.49
C TYR A 161 -6.26 4.51 19.11
N ARG A 162 -5.99 5.38 20.08
CA ARG A 162 -5.67 6.78 19.86
C ARG A 162 -4.18 6.90 19.51
N GLY A 163 -3.86 7.76 18.54
CA GLY A 163 -2.50 7.99 18.05
C GLY A 163 -2.04 7.04 16.94
N LEU A 164 -1.04 7.47 16.15
CA LEU A 164 -0.51 6.71 15.03
C LEU A 164 0.32 5.51 15.47
N ALA A 165 1.17 5.65 16.50
CA ALA A 165 2.13 4.63 16.91
C ALA A 165 1.47 3.29 17.27
N LYS A 166 0.42 3.30 18.12
CA LYS A 166 -0.30 2.08 18.52
C LYS A 166 -1.03 1.43 17.35
N ASN A 167 -1.60 2.25 16.46
CA ASN A 167 -2.27 1.76 15.24
C ASN A 167 -1.27 1.26 14.21
N ALA A 168 -0.06 1.83 14.12
CA ALA A 168 1.04 1.34 13.29
C ALA A 168 1.49 -0.06 13.75
N THR A 169 1.70 -0.27 15.06
CA THR A 169 2.02 -1.60 15.60
C THR A 169 0.95 -2.62 15.20
N ARG A 170 -0.32 -2.26 15.35
CA ARG A 170 -1.43 -3.13 14.92
C ARG A 170 -1.39 -3.41 13.41
N ALA A 171 -1.12 -2.39 12.58
CA ALA A 171 -1.01 -2.54 11.14
C ALA A 171 0.10 -3.53 10.76
N PHE A 172 1.28 -3.40 11.39
CA PHE A 172 2.42 -4.28 11.10
C PHE A 172 2.15 -5.73 11.51
N VAL A 173 1.57 -5.95 12.69
CA VAL A 173 1.15 -7.30 13.13
C VAL A 173 0.11 -7.87 12.17
N THR A 174 -0.89 -7.08 11.78
CA THR A 174 -1.92 -7.50 10.84
C THR A 174 -1.33 -7.87 9.47
N LEU A 175 -0.36 -7.09 8.97
CA LEU A 175 0.33 -7.40 7.70
C LEU A 175 1.19 -8.67 7.81
N ALA A 176 1.91 -8.87 8.93
CA ALA A 176 2.68 -10.09 9.16
C ALA A 176 1.79 -11.34 9.14
N MET A 177 0.64 -11.27 9.81
CA MET A 177 -0.36 -12.35 9.80
C MET A 177 -1.00 -12.52 8.41
N ALA A 178 -1.24 -11.41 7.65
CA ALA A 178 -1.71 -11.47 6.28
C ALA A 178 -0.73 -12.22 5.36
N ASN A 179 0.56 -11.99 5.51
CA ASN A 179 1.58 -12.69 4.75
C ASN A 179 1.56 -14.21 5.04
N ILE A 180 1.44 -14.61 6.32
CA ILE A 180 1.32 -16.03 6.70
C ILE A 180 0.06 -16.64 6.08
N TYR A 181 -1.07 -15.93 6.16
CA TYR A 181 -2.33 -16.38 5.59
C TYR A 181 -2.26 -16.54 4.06
N LEU A 182 -1.67 -15.58 3.35
CA LEU A 182 -1.49 -15.63 1.90
C LEU A 182 -0.51 -16.72 1.47
N ALA A 183 0.54 -16.96 2.25
CA ALA A 183 1.54 -18.02 2.01
C ALA A 183 1.11 -19.41 2.50
N ARG A 184 -0.06 -19.57 3.13
CA ARG A 184 -0.48 -20.82 3.79
C ARG A 184 -0.45 -22.06 2.90
N GLY A 185 -0.82 -21.93 1.62
CA GLY A 185 -0.84 -23.06 0.68
C GLY A 185 0.57 -23.67 0.51
N PRO A 186 1.55 -22.90 0.01
CA PRO A 186 2.94 -23.34 -0.08
C PRO A 186 3.55 -23.79 1.26
N LEU A 187 3.22 -23.10 2.37
CA LEU A 187 3.73 -23.47 3.71
C LEU A 187 3.20 -24.83 4.15
N LEU A 188 1.93 -25.14 3.93
CA LEU A 188 1.34 -26.44 4.25
C LEU A 188 1.89 -27.57 3.38
N GLN A 189 2.25 -27.30 2.14
CA GLN A 189 2.90 -28.28 1.26
C GLN A 189 4.29 -28.66 1.80
N GLN A 190 5.07 -27.70 2.30
CA GLN A 190 6.39 -27.94 2.88
C GLN A 190 6.34 -28.75 4.19
N VAL A 191 5.24 -28.71 4.95
CA VAL A 191 5.06 -29.50 6.19
C VAL A 191 4.67 -30.94 5.89
N ARG A 192 4.07 -31.20 4.71
CA ARG A 192 3.62 -32.54 4.31
C ARG A 192 4.66 -33.32 3.51
N ALA A 193 5.72 -32.67 3.07
CA ALA A 193 6.86 -33.25 2.38
C ALA A 193 7.97 -33.65 3.39
#